data_f100ef615cd900997f52215f67992708
#
_entry.id   f100ef615cd900997f52215f67992708
#
_cell.length_a   1.000
_cell.length_b   1.000
_cell.length_c   1.000
_cell.angle_alpha   90.00
_cell.angle_beta   90.00
_cell.angle_gamma   90.00
#
_symmetry.space_group_name_H-M   'P 1'
#
loop_
_entity.id
_entity.type
_entity.pdbx_description
1 polymer ?
#
loop_
_entity_poly.entity_id
_entity_poly.type
_entity_poly.pdbx_seq_one_letter_code
_entity_poly.pdbx_strand_id
1 'polypeptide(L)'
;MKTFLMRTMVLCIAIPLAAFSLDEQFIEACKVGNLSKAEELLEQGAHIEARDDSDHQTGLVFSANAGYLSIVKMLIKRGAEINATDDKGWTALSEASYRGRTSIVAFLLEKKASTLPSTSWLDSREHGNALFWCIESTHNVYSEKIEIVKLLLAHGCEPEGVDENNRDSLAIAKQRNYTEIVQLLEKYRAEHIAKQNKYALLEAIRKQDVKKVKLYLDKKVNPNSLLENGESLLNYAVSAQNIAIVKLLLEYGANPNTANELGTTALMKVIRAGNVKIFNLLIDYGINVNQTDLKGRTALFYAVENNSNNMLNTLLNSGINIDATDNYGATAFLYACTLGNIPACRMLMQSGCQISNADLYGNTALHIAAQKSIAVLARMLIENGNIDITAKNDNGRTALYYAQKNNNKEIIELLRSSNENDEIEDERHYEDKSGFEE
;
A
#
# COMPACT_ATOMS: atom_id res chain seq x y z
N MET A 1 0.63 -69.34 53.72
CA MET A 1 1.95 -69.92 53.96
C MET A 1 2.79 -69.80 52.70
N LYS A 2 3.95 -69.19 52.78
CA LYS A 2 5.06 -69.02 51.82
C LYS A 2 4.78 -68.27 50.49
N THR A 3 5.01 -67.01 50.57
CA THR A 3 5.51 -66.02 49.67
C THR A 3 6.51 -66.58 48.64
N PHE A 4 6.22 -66.39 47.35
CA PHE A 4 7.24 -66.47 46.31
C PHE A 4 7.33 -65.08 45.66
N LEU A 5 8.28 -64.28 46.10
CA LEU A 5 8.71 -63.03 45.48
C LEU A 5 9.53 -63.45 44.22
N MET A 6 8.95 -63.26 43.07
CA MET A 6 9.67 -63.31 41.81
C MET A 6 10.21 -61.89 41.53
N ARG A 7 11.46 -61.63 41.86
CA ARG A 7 12.24 -60.50 41.38
C ARG A 7 12.49 -60.69 39.91
N THR A 8 11.74 -60.02 39.09
CA THR A 8 12.14 -59.80 37.68
C THR A 8 13.30 -58.83 37.65
N MET A 9 14.48 -59.36 37.57
CA MET A 9 15.70 -58.66 37.26
C MET A 9 15.62 -58.23 35.82
N VAL A 10 15.28 -56.98 35.52
CA VAL A 10 15.45 -56.39 34.20
C VAL A 10 16.95 -56.31 33.98
N LEU A 11 17.49 -57.24 33.24
CA LEU A 11 18.85 -57.14 32.68
C LEU A 11 18.83 -56.02 31.68
N CYS A 12 19.23 -54.80 32.07
CA CYS A 12 19.69 -53.82 31.10
C CYS A 12 20.98 -54.38 30.46
N ILE A 13 20.84 -55.04 29.34
CA ILE A 13 21.98 -55.35 28.47
C ILE A 13 22.41 -53.98 27.94
N ALA A 14 23.45 -53.43 28.54
CA ALA A 14 24.19 -52.30 27.97
C ALA A 14 24.86 -52.82 26.68
N ILE A 15 24.17 -52.72 25.56
CA ILE A 15 24.80 -52.94 24.25
C ILE A 15 25.89 -51.85 24.16
N PRO A 16 27.15 -52.24 23.92
CA PRO A 16 28.22 -51.25 23.84
C PRO A 16 27.92 -50.28 22.67
N LEU A 17 27.95 -48.98 22.93
CA LEU A 17 27.72 -47.90 21.92
C LEU A 17 28.59 -48.10 20.64
N ALA A 18 29.68 -48.83 20.72
CA ALA A 18 30.56 -49.17 19.61
C ALA A 18 29.96 -50.11 18.52
N ALA A 19 28.73 -50.61 18.73
CA ALA A 19 28.03 -51.47 17.75
C ALA A 19 27.13 -50.68 16.79
N PHE A 20 26.83 -49.40 17.11
CA PHE A 20 25.96 -48.54 16.29
C PHE A 20 26.78 -47.69 15.29
N SER A 21 26.21 -47.49 14.11
CA SER A 21 26.80 -46.57 13.14
C SER A 21 26.89 -45.12 13.68
N LEU A 22 27.70 -44.26 13.08
CA LEU A 22 27.78 -42.87 13.47
C LEU A 22 26.41 -42.19 13.37
N ASP A 23 25.63 -42.54 12.36
CA ASP A 23 24.28 -42.00 12.12
C ASP A 23 23.29 -42.42 13.24
N GLU A 24 23.28 -43.69 13.64
CA GLU A 24 22.46 -44.17 14.75
C GLU A 24 22.84 -43.47 16.08
N GLN A 25 24.14 -43.34 16.36
CA GLN A 25 24.61 -42.63 17.55
C GLN A 25 24.22 -41.14 17.52
N PHE A 26 24.26 -40.51 16.34
CA PHE A 26 23.84 -39.11 16.16
C PHE A 26 22.34 -38.94 16.41
N ILE A 27 21.50 -39.80 15.86
CA ILE A 27 20.05 -39.82 16.10
C ILE A 27 19.77 -39.98 17.60
N GLU A 28 20.46 -40.93 18.28
CA GLU A 28 20.30 -41.14 19.71
C GLU A 28 20.72 -39.89 20.53
N ALA A 29 21.82 -39.24 20.16
CA ALA A 29 22.24 -37.97 20.78
C ALA A 29 21.18 -36.86 20.64
N CYS A 30 20.53 -36.80 19.46
CA CYS A 30 19.40 -35.87 19.23
C CYS A 30 18.15 -36.25 20.05
N LYS A 31 17.84 -37.53 20.23
CA LYS A 31 16.72 -38.03 21.04
C LYS A 31 16.86 -37.71 22.51
N VAL A 32 18.08 -37.83 23.06
CA VAL A 32 18.36 -37.59 24.48
C VAL A 32 18.77 -36.18 24.81
N GLY A 33 18.91 -35.30 23.82
CA GLY A 33 19.24 -33.89 24.02
C GLY A 33 20.73 -33.61 24.27
N ASN A 34 21.62 -34.52 23.89
CA ASN A 34 23.07 -34.33 24.09
C ASN A 34 23.70 -33.51 22.96
N LEU A 35 23.66 -32.18 23.10
CA LEU A 35 24.17 -31.26 22.11
C LEU A 35 25.66 -31.52 21.78
N SER A 36 26.50 -31.64 22.80
CA SER A 36 27.96 -31.82 22.59
C SER A 36 28.27 -33.11 21.84
N LYS A 37 27.53 -34.20 22.13
CA LYS A 37 27.71 -35.46 21.45
C LYS A 37 27.20 -35.43 20.00
N ALA A 38 26.06 -34.75 19.77
CA ALA A 38 25.55 -34.55 18.41
C ALA A 38 26.53 -33.70 17.54
N GLU A 39 27.14 -32.67 18.09
CA GLU A 39 28.17 -31.86 17.41
C GLU A 39 29.41 -32.69 17.11
N GLU A 40 29.93 -33.44 18.08
CA GLU A 40 31.10 -34.35 17.91
C GLU A 40 30.85 -35.36 16.79
N LEU A 41 29.67 -36.01 16.77
CA LEU A 41 29.36 -37.04 15.78
C LEU A 41 29.23 -36.46 14.37
N LEU A 42 28.69 -35.25 14.21
CA LEU A 42 28.69 -34.59 12.91
C LEU A 42 30.10 -34.21 12.45
N GLU A 43 31.01 -33.87 13.37
CA GLU A 43 32.43 -33.63 13.04
C GLU A 43 33.19 -34.92 12.67
N GLN A 44 32.75 -36.06 13.21
CA GLN A 44 33.26 -37.37 12.85
C GLN A 44 32.69 -37.92 11.53
N GLY A 45 31.73 -37.21 10.91
CA GLY A 45 31.18 -37.57 9.61
C GLY A 45 29.79 -38.23 9.65
N ALA A 46 29.07 -38.18 10.75
CA ALA A 46 27.66 -38.56 10.77
C ALA A 46 26.84 -37.73 9.79
N HIS A 47 25.89 -38.33 9.13
CA HIS A 47 25.02 -37.63 8.20
C HIS A 47 24.02 -36.74 8.95
N ILE A 48 23.95 -35.45 8.64
CA ILE A 48 23.01 -34.50 9.29
C ILE A 48 21.55 -34.86 9.02
N GLU A 49 21.27 -35.47 7.85
CA GLU A 49 19.94 -35.98 7.45
C GLU A 49 19.79 -37.48 7.75
N ALA A 50 20.61 -38.05 8.64
CA ALA A 50 20.42 -39.40 9.11
C ALA A 50 18.99 -39.60 9.63
N ARG A 51 18.44 -40.77 9.42
CA ARG A 51 17.07 -41.14 9.79
C ARG A 51 17.06 -42.38 10.65
N ASP A 52 16.13 -42.48 11.59
CA ASP A 52 15.96 -43.69 12.38
C ASP A 52 15.22 -44.78 11.58
N ASP A 53 15.34 -46.02 12.04
CA ASP A 53 14.76 -47.17 11.37
C ASP A 53 13.25 -47.35 11.58
N SER A 54 12.64 -46.59 12.52
CA SER A 54 11.23 -46.80 12.88
C SER A 54 10.27 -46.01 12.01
N ASP A 55 10.33 -44.67 12.08
CA ASP A 55 9.44 -43.76 11.37
C ASP A 55 10.22 -42.85 10.38
N HIS A 56 11.50 -43.15 10.12
CA HIS A 56 12.42 -42.40 9.28
C HIS A 56 12.52 -40.92 9.69
N GLN A 57 12.48 -40.65 11.01
CA GLN A 57 12.62 -39.30 11.56
C GLN A 57 14.07 -38.81 11.53
N THR A 58 14.27 -37.56 11.18
CA THR A 58 15.60 -36.91 11.25
C THR A 58 15.93 -36.44 12.66
N GLY A 59 17.23 -36.17 12.93
CA GLY A 59 17.67 -35.56 14.17
C GLY A 59 16.98 -34.24 14.48
N LEU A 60 16.63 -33.44 13.44
CA LEU A 60 15.90 -32.20 13.58
C LEU A 60 14.46 -32.42 14.09
N VAL A 61 13.75 -33.40 13.53
CA VAL A 61 12.37 -33.74 13.94
C VAL A 61 12.35 -34.23 15.39
N PHE A 62 13.26 -35.14 15.77
CA PHE A 62 13.40 -35.63 17.14
C PHE A 62 13.67 -34.51 18.14
N SER A 63 14.64 -33.66 17.81
CA SER A 63 15.01 -32.54 18.70
C SER A 63 13.87 -31.53 18.88
N ALA A 64 13.08 -31.31 17.80
CA ALA A 64 11.90 -30.44 17.84
C ALA A 64 10.77 -31.03 18.70
N ASN A 65 10.48 -32.32 18.54
CA ASN A 65 9.52 -33.05 19.36
C ASN A 65 9.88 -33.00 20.87
N ALA A 66 11.14 -33.34 21.18
CA ALA A 66 11.62 -33.35 22.55
C ALA A 66 11.73 -31.96 23.21
N GLY A 67 11.89 -30.90 22.42
CA GLY A 67 12.01 -29.53 22.92
C GLY A 67 13.44 -29.03 23.06
N TYR A 68 14.42 -29.66 22.40
CA TYR A 68 15.85 -29.31 22.51
C TYR A 68 16.22 -28.17 21.56
N LEU A 69 15.82 -26.94 21.88
CA LEU A 69 16.03 -25.74 21.07
C LEU A 69 17.51 -25.55 20.66
N SER A 70 18.45 -25.88 21.56
CA SER A 70 19.88 -25.72 21.27
C SER A 70 20.34 -26.64 20.13
N ILE A 71 19.86 -27.88 20.12
CA ILE A 71 20.14 -28.84 19.03
C ILE A 71 19.46 -28.41 17.75
N VAL A 72 18.19 -28.00 17.79
CA VAL A 72 17.46 -27.47 16.62
C VAL A 72 18.23 -26.28 16.00
N LYS A 73 18.70 -25.34 16.82
CA LYS A 73 19.50 -24.20 16.35
C LYS A 73 20.81 -24.64 15.70
N MET A 74 21.49 -25.60 16.31
CA MET A 74 22.76 -26.15 15.81
C MET A 74 22.56 -26.85 14.46
N LEU A 75 21.53 -27.71 14.33
CA LEU A 75 21.23 -28.44 13.11
C LEU A 75 20.90 -27.50 11.96
N ILE A 76 20.00 -26.53 12.17
CA ILE A 76 19.66 -25.52 11.15
C ILE A 76 20.89 -24.68 10.75
N LYS A 77 21.74 -24.29 11.70
CA LYS A 77 22.99 -23.58 11.41
C LYS A 77 23.97 -24.38 10.56
N ARG A 78 23.97 -25.71 10.75
CA ARG A 78 24.83 -26.67 9.97
C ARG A 78 24.19 -27.10 8.66
N GLY A 79 22.99 -26.58 8.31
CA GLY A 79 22.34 -26.79 7.02
C GLY A 79 21.36 -27.96 6.96
N ALA A 80 20.82 -28.41 8.11
CA ALA A 80 19.75 -29.40 8.13
C ALA A 80 18.53 -28.89 7.34
N GLU A 81 17.89 -29.82 6.60
CA GLU A 81 16.70 -29.50 5.83
C GLU A 81 15.52 -29.20 6.75
N ILE A 82 15.17 -27.92 6.87
CA ILE A 82 14.17 -27.42 7.80
C ILE A 82 12.79 -28.03 7.61
N ASN A 83 12.46 -28.45 6.39
CA ASN A 83 11.18 -29.03 6.00
C ASN A 83 11.25 -30.57 5.78
N ALA A 84 12.33 -31.24 6.23
CA ALA A 84 12.42 -32.66 6.18
C ALA A 84 11.23 -33.30 6.91
N THR A 85 10.63 -34.36 6.29
CA THR A 85 9.49 -35.07 6.85
C THR A 85 9.88 -36.49 7.26
N ASP A 86 9.18 -37.05 8.24
CA ASP A 86 9.16 -38.47 8.51
C ASP A 86 8.21 -39.22 7.54
N ASP A 87 8.05 -40.52 7.76
CA ASP A 87 7.15 -41.39 6.95
C ASP A 87 5.67 -41.00 7.07
N LYS A 88 5.29 -40.29 8.10
CA LYS A 88 3.92 -39.81 8.33
C LYS A 88 3.71 -38.38 7.80
N GLY A 89 4.76 -37.79 7.20
CA GLY A 89 4.72 -36.42 6.71
C GLY A 89 4.90 -35.34 7.77
N TRP A 90 5.31 -35.71 8.99
CA TRP A 90 5.55 -34.72 10.05
C TRP A 90 6.87 -34.02 9.87
N THR A 91 6.84 -32.69 10.01
CA THR A 91 8.02 -31.83 10.00
C THR A 91 8.42 -31.44 11.42
N ALA A 92 9.61 -30.89 11.58
CA ALA A 92 10.03 -30.31 12.86
C ALA A 92 9.04 -29.24 13.37
N LEU A 93 8.43 -28.44 12.46
CA LEU A 93 7.42 -27.44 12.82
C LEU A 93 6.12 -28.08 13.30
N SER A 94 5.60 -29.11 12.63
CA SER A 94 4.36 -29.78 13.04
C SER A 94 4.54 -30.52 14.36
N GLU A 95 5.67 -31.22 14.56
CA GLU A 95 5.98 -31.88 15.85
C GLU A 95 6.12 -30.87 17.00
N ALA A 96 6.88 -29.79 16.80
CA ALA A 96 7.03 -28.75 17.81
C ALA A 96 5.68 -28.11 18.18
N SER A 97 4.81 -27.90 17.18
CA SER A 97 3.47 -27.34 17.37
C SER A 97 2.56 -28.29 18.14
N TYR A 98 2.58 -29.57 17.79
CA TYR A 98 1.83 -30.62 18.48
C TYR A 98 2.26 -30.80 19.94
N ARG A 99 3.57 -30.65 20.22
CA ARG A 99 4.15 -30.81 21.58
C ARG A 99 4.19 -29.52 22.41
N GLY A 100 3.71 -28.39 21.91
CA GLY A 100 3.71 -27.11 22.64
C GLY A 100 5.09 -26.46 22.79
N ARG A 101 6.00 -26.72 21.87
CA ARG A 101 7.38 -26.19 21.93
C ARG A 101 7.46 -24.79 21.35
N THR A 102 6.79 -23.82 21.99
CA THR A 102 6.59 -22.44 21.49
C THR A 102 7.89 -21.79 21.00
N SER A 103 8.99 -21.94 21.77
CA SER A 103 10.29 -21.34 21.40
C SER A 103 10.89 -21.96 20.12
N ILE A 104 10.65 -23.26 19.87
CA ILE A 104 11.10 -23.95 18.66
C ILE A 104 10.21 -23.54 17.50
N VAL A 105 8.91 -23.48 17.69
CA VAL A 105 7.96 -22.98 16.67
C VAL A 105 8.36 -21.59 16.21
N ALA A 106 8.58 -20.66 17.16
CA ALA A 106 9.01 -19.29 16.84
C ALA A 106 10.32 -19.27 16.03
N PHE A 107 11.31 -20.05 16.45
CA PHE A 107 12.60 -20.13 15.76
C PHE A 107 12.48 -20.74 14.34
N LEU A 108 11.74 -21.83 14.18
CA LEU A 108 11.56 -22.46 12.88
C LEU A 108 10.82 -21.53 11.91
N LEU A 109 9.79 -20.83 12.36
CA LEU A 109 9.07 -19.83 11.56
C LEU A 109 9.96 -18.63 11.17
N GLU A 110 10.80 -18.13 12.08
CA GLU A 110 11.83 -17.12 11.77
C GLU A 110 12.77 -17.60 10.65
N LYS A 111 13.13 -18.89 10.66
CA LYS A 111 13.96 -19.52 9.63
C LYS A 111 13.17 -19.98 8.38
N LYS A 112 11.92 -19.51 8.25
CA LYS A 112 11.03 -19.75 7.10
C LYS A 112 10.67 -21.22 6.88
N ALA A 113 10.50 -21.99 7.96
CA ALA A 113 9.89 -23.31 7.87
C ALA A 113 8.52 -23.23 7.18
N SER A 114 8.22 -24.18 6.32
CA SER A 114 6.95 -24.23 5.59
C SER A 114 5.78 -24.47 6.54
N THR A 115 4.76 -23.63 6.41
CA THR A 115 3.47 -23.78 7.12
C THR A 115 2.48 -24.67 6.34
N LEU A 116 2.83 -25.03 5.11
CA LEU A 116 2.00 -25.89 4.27
C LEU A 116 2.05 -27.33 4.76
N PRO A 117 0.96 -28.11 4.58
CA PRO A 117 1.01 -29.54 4.85
C PRO A 117 2.03 -30.21 3.92
N SER A 118 2.68 -31.24 4.40
CA SER A 118 3.60 -32.04 3.57
C SER A 118 2.84 -32.73 2.45
N THR A 119 3.30 -32.54 1.21
CA THR A 119 2.67 -33.10 0.01
C THR A 119 3.12 -34.54 -0.29
N SER A 120 4.00 -35.13 0.52
CA SER A 120 4.65 -36.40 0.20
C SER A 120 3.75 -37.64 0.32
N TRP A 121 2.53 -37.51 0.87
CA TRP A 121 1.61 -38.60 1.08
C TRP A 121 0.23 -38.32 0.48
N LEU A 122 0.11 -38.56 -0.82
CA LEU A 122 -1.16 -38.49 -1.57
C LEU A 122 -2.23 -39.47 -1.10
N ASP A 123 -1.89 -40.45 -0.25
CA ASP A 123 -2.77 -41.52 0.23
C ASP A 123 -3.10 -41.47 1.74
N SER A 124 -2.46 -40.60 2.54
CA SER A 124 -2.80 -40.51 3.96
C SER A 124 -3.98 -39.57 4.17
N ARG A 125 -5.01 -40.04 4.84
CA ARG A 125 -6.25 -39.31 5.16
C ARG A 125 -6.07 -38.19 6.19
N GLU A 126 -4.83 -37.94 6.64
CA GLU A 126 -4.48 -36.95 7.64
C GLU A 126 -3.73 -35.78 6.98
N HIS A 127 -4.45 -34.79 6.51
CA HIS A 127 -3.88 -33.59 5.84
C HIS A 127 -3.73 -32.38 6.78
N GLY A 128 -3.39 -32.63 8.05
CA GLY A 128 -3.21 -31.54 9.02
C GLY A 128 -1.89 -30.78 8.83
N ASN A 129 -1.95 -29.46 8.81
CA ASN A 129 -0.77 -28.60 8.94
C ASN A 129 -0.38 -28.38 10.42
N ALA A 130 0.70 -27.64 10.66
CA ALA A 130 1.18 -27.35 12.03
C ALA A 130 0.10 -26.70 12.93
N LEU A 131 -0.79 -25.89 12.36
CA LEU A 131 -1.89 -25.24 13.07
C LEU A 131 -2.96 -26.26 13.50
N PHE A 132 -3.35 -27.13 12.59
CA PHE A 132 -4.28 -28.21 12.86
C PHE A 132 -3.77 -29.09 14.02
N TRP A 133 -2.53 -29.57 13.93
CA TRP A 133 -1.92 -30.44 14.93
C TRP A 133 -1.73 -29.74 16.28
N CYS A 134 -1.41 -28.44 16.30
CA CYS A 134 -1.37 -27.66 17.53
C CYS A 134 -2.72 -27.67 18.25
N ILE A 135 -3.83 -27.47 17.52
CA ILE A 135 -5.18 -27.38 18.09
C ILE A 135 -5.68 -28.77 18.51
N GLU A 136 -5.42 -29.81 17.70
CA GLU A 136 -5.80 -31.19 17.98
C GLU A 136 -5.04 -31.78 19.17
N SER A 137 -3.84 -31.37 19.45
CA SER A 137 -3.01 -31.87 20.53
C SER A 137 -3.70 -31.81 21.91
N THR A 138 -3.49 -32.85 22.69
CA THR A 138 -3.86 -32.89 24.12
C THR A 138 -2.67 -32.64 25.06
N HIS A 139 -1.46 -32.50 24.50
CA HIS A 139 -0.22 -32.37 25.26
C HIS A 139 0.10 -30.93 25.69
N ASN A 140 -0.47 -29.92 25.02
CA ASN A 140 -0.12 -28.52 25.24
C ASN A 140 -0.97 -27.89 26.32
N VAL A 141 -0.37 -27.06 27.14
CA VAL A 141 -1.10 -26.13 27.99
C VAL A 141 -1.85 -25.12 27.13
N TYR A 142 -3.07 -24.75 27.51
CA TYR A 142 -3.94 -23.90 26.68
C TYR A 142 -3.31 -22.55 26.32
N SER A 143 -2.56 -21.95 27.26
CA SER A 143 -1.85 -20.68 27.01
C SER A 143 -0.74 -20.81 25.93
N GLU A 144 0.02 -21.90 25.98
CA GLU A 144 1.04 -22.18 24.95
C GLU A 144 0.41 -22.42 23.60
N LYS A 145 -0.72 -23.13 23.56
CA LYS A 145 -1.50 -23.38 22.36
C LYS A 145 -1.95 -22.06 21.69
N ILE A 146 -2.47 -21.12 22.47
CA ILE A 146 -2.86 -19.80 21.97
C ILE A 146 -1.67 -19.07 21.34
N GLU A 147 -0.51 -19.10 22.02
CA GLU A 147 0.70 -18.43 21.51
C GLU A 147 1.19 -19.06 20.19
N ILE A 148 1.21 -20.39 20.11
CA ILE A 148 1.59 -21.09 18.88
C ILE A 148 0.60 -20.79 17.75
N VAL A 149 -0.71 -20.78 18.03
CA VAL A 149 -1.74 -20.42 17.04
C VAL A 149 -1.51 -19.01 16.51
N LYS A 150 -1.22 -18.02 17.39
CA LYS A 150 -0.89 -16.65 16.98
C LYS A 150 0.34 -16.60 16.08
N LEU A 151 1.41 -17.31 16.45
CA LEU A 151 2.65 -17.39 15.65
C LEU A 151 2.40 -17.99 14.27
N LEU A 152 1.69 -19.11 14.20
CA LEU A 152 1.40 -19.81 12.93
C LEU A 152 0.54 -18.95 12.00
N LEU A 153 -0.53 -18.34 12.51
CA LEU A 153 -1.40 -17.45 11.73
C LEU A 153 -0.63 -16.21 11.24
N ALA A 154 0.23 -15.61 12.08
CA ALA A 154 1.06 -14.47 11.70
C ALA A 154 2.04 -14.79 10.55
N HIS A 155 2.45 -16.07 10.42
CA HIS A 155 3.31 -16.53 9.33
C HIS A 155 2.54 -17.20 8.16
N GLY A 156 1.22 -16.95 8.09
CA GLY A 156 0.40 -17.37 6.96
C GLY A 156 0.01 -18.84 6.94
N CYS A 157 0.01 -19.52 8.10
CA CYS A 157 -0.54 -20.86 8.20
C CYS A 157 -2.07 -20.81 8.07
N GLU A 158 -2.60 -21.40 7.02
CA GLU A 158 -4.04 -21.39 6.75
C GLU A 158 -4.80 -22.42 7.61
N PRO A 159 -5.97 -22.07 8.17
CA PRO A 159 -6.74 -22.94 9.05
C PRO A 159 -7.60 -23.99 8.30
N GLU A 160 -7.29 -24.26 7.03
CA GLU A 160 -8.13 -25.03 6.10
C GLU A 160 -7.77 -26.53 5.99
N GLY A 161 -6.75 -27.00 6.72
CA GLY A 161 -6.46 -28.44 6.83
C GLY A 161 -7.60 -29.18 7.52
N VAL A 162 -8.00 -30.33 6.99
CA VAL A 162 -9.07 -31.17 7.57
C VAL A 162 -8.54 -32.56 7.94
N ASP A 163 -9.14 -33.17 8.95
CA ASP A 163 -8.90 -34.56 9.31
C ASP A 163 -9.72 -35.55 8.45
N GLU A 164 -9.57 -36.81 8.74
CA GLU A 164 -10.35 -37.92 8.11
C GLU A 164 -11.87 -37.78 8.25
N ASN A 165 -12.35 -37.01 9.25
CA ASN A 165 -13.75 -36.72 9.49
C ASN A 165 -14.19 -35.39 8.86
N ASN A 166 -13.36 -34.80 8.01
CA ASN A 166 -13.57 -33.48 7.37
C ASN A 166 -13.74 -32.33 8.38
N ARG A 167 -13.11 -32.44 9.57
CA ARG A 167 -13.10 -31.39 10.58
C ARG A 167 -11.87 -30.52 10.38
N ASP A 168 -12.08 -29.22 10.25
CA ASP A 168 -11.00 -28.24 10.18
C ASP A 168 -10.58 -27.74 11.59
N SER A 169 -9.52 -26.97 11.63
CA SER A 169 -9.00 -26.34 12.85
C SER A 169 -10.06 -25.59 13.66
N LEU A 170 -11.02 -24.92 12.98
CA LEU A 170 -12.10 -24.18 13.65
C LEU A 170 -13.14 -25.15 14.26
N ALA A 171 -13.49 -26.20 13.53
CA ALA A 171 -14.44 -27.21 14.03
C ALA A 171 -13.90 -27.89 15.32
N ILE A 172 -12.62 -28.25 15.32
CA ILE A 172 -11.96 -28.85 16.50
C ILE A 172 -11.90 -27.87 17.64
N ALA A 173 -11.50 -26.61 17.39
CA ALA A 173 -11.46 -25.56 18.44
C ALA A 173 -12.85 -25.34 19.06
N LYS A 174 -13.93 -25.35 18.27
CA LYS A 174 -15.32 -25.26 18.75
C LYS A 174 -15.71 -26.49 19.57
N GLN A 175 -15.41 -27.68 19.08
CA GLN A 175 -15.70 -28.95 19.80
C GLN A 175 -15.01 -29.01 21.16
N ARG A 176 -13.80 -28.45 21.27
CA ARG A 176 -13.02 -28.41 22.51
C ARG A 176 -13.28 -27.19 23.39
N ASN A 177 -14.20 -26.32 23.00
CA ASN A 177 -14.53 -25.06 23.69
C ASN A 177 -13.32 -24.12 23.88
N TYR A 178 -12.40 -24.07 22.91
CA TYR A 178 -11.24 -23.18 22.91
C TYR A 178 -11.62 -21.78 22.44
N THR A 179 -12.34 -21.03 23.32
CA THR A 179 -13.01 -19.76 22.95
C THR A 179 -12.07 -18.73 22.30
N GLU A 180 -10.88 -18.49 22.87
CA GLU A 180 -9.93 -17.52 22.31
C GLU A 180 -9.37 -17.97 20.95
N ILE A 181 -9.09 -19.26 20.80
CA ILE A 181 -8.63 -19.82 19.52
C ILE A 181 -9.72 -19.72 18.47
N VAL A 182 -10.98 -19.99 18.82
CA VAL A 182 -12.13 -19.79 17.90
C VAL A 182 -12.19 -18.35 17.42
N GLN A 183 -12.09 -17.36 18.32
CA GLN A 183 -12.08 -15.95 17.95
C GLN A 183 -10.92 -15.59 17.04
N LEU A 184 -9.71 -16.10 17.31
CA LEU A 184 -8.52 -15.88 16.46
C LEU A 184 -8.72 -16.45 15.06
N LEU A 185 -9.23 -17.68 14.95
CA LEU A 185 -9.47 -18.34 13.65
C LEU A 185 -10.59 -17.67 12.86
N GLU A 186 -11.68 -17.29 13.51
CA GLU A 186 -12.80 -16.57 12.86
C GLU A 186 -12.34 -15.19 12.36
N LYS A 187 -11.57 -14.46 13.15
CA LYS A 187 -10.97 -13.18 12.77
C LYS A 187 -10.04 -13.35 11.56
N TYR A 188 -9.12 -14.30 11.62
CA TYR A 188 -8.19 -14.59 10.52
C TYR A 188 -8.92 -14.92 9.22
N ARG A 189 -9.95 -15.79 9.28
CA ARG A 189 -10.78 -16.14 8.13
C ARG A 189 -11.50 -14.92 7.55
N ALA A 190 -12.10 -14.09 8.42
CA ALA A 190 -12.78 -12.89 7.97
C ALA A 190 -11.83 -11.93 7.26
N GLU A 191 -10.61 -11.71 7.80
CA GLU A 191 -9.58 -10.88 7.19
C GLU A 191 -9.08 -11.48 5.86
N HIS A 192 -8.88 -12.79 5.79
CA HIS A 192 -8.44 -13.49 4.56
C HIS A 192 -9.51 -13.39 3.46
N ILE A 193 -10.78 -13.66 3.79
CA ILE A 193 -11.90 -13.52 2.85
C ILE A 193 -12.05 -12.05 2.40
N ALA A 194 -11.92 -11.09 3.31
CA ALA A 194 -11.97 -9.67 2.97
C ALA A 194 -10.83 -9.29 2.01
N LYS A 195 -9.61 -9.79 2.25
CA LYS A 195 -8.46 -9.59 1.37
C LYS A 195 -8.69 -10.20 -0.01
N GLN A 196 -9.14 -11.45 -0.08
CA GLN A 196 -9.46 -12.13 -1.36
C GLN A 196 -10.55 -11.37 -2.14
N ASN A 197 -11.64 -10.97 -1.47
CA ASN A 197 -12.72 -10.23 -2.10
C ASN A 197 -12.26 -8.85 -2.59
N LYS A 198 -11.36 -8.17 -1.87
CA LYS A 198 -10.73 -6.92 -2.31
C LYS A 198 -9.96 -7.13 -3.62
N TYR A 199 -9.11 -8.15 -3.71
CA TYR A 199 -8.36 -8.45 -4.93
C TYR A 199 -9.29 -8.86 -6.09
N ALA A 200 -10.34 -9.62 -5.80
CA ALA A 200 -11.33 -10.03 -6.80
C ALA A 200 -12.14 -8.84 -7.32
N LEU A 201 -12.48 -7.86 -6.46
CA LEU A 201 -13.10 -6.59 -6.86
C LEU A 201 -12.16 -5.79 -7.76
N LEU A 202 -10.88 -5.66 -7.37
CA LEU A 202 -9.88 -4.97 -8.19
C LEU A 202 -9.73 -5.62 -9.57
N GLU A 203 -9.65 -6.95 -9.61
CA GLU A 203 -9.55 -7.69 -10.87
C GLU A 203 -10.80 -7.53 -11.75
N ALA A 204 -11.99 -7.48 -11.13
CA ALA A 204 -13.24 -7.18 -11.84
C ALA A 204 -13.23 -5.76 -12.44
N ILE A 205 -12.70 -4.77 -11.70
CA ILE A 205 -12.54 -3.40 -12.19
C ILE A 205 -11.54 -3.38 -13.35
N ARG A 206 -10.40 -4.07 -13.22
CA ARG A 206 -9.38 -4.16 -14.26
C ARG A 206 -9.90 -4.79 -15.56
N LYS A 207 -10.71 -5.83 -15.43
CA LYS A 207 -11.37 -6.51 -16.56
C LYS A 207 -12.62 -5.77 -17.05
N GLN A 208 -12.98 -4.65 -16.43
CA GLN A 208 -14.17 -3.87 -16.73
C GLN A 208 -15.48 -4.68 -16.64
N ASP A 209 -15.50 -5.70 -15.79
CA ASP A 209 -16.68 -6.57 -15.58
C ASP A 209 -17.64 -5.93 -14.57
N VAL A 210 -18.55 -5.10 -15.07
CA VAL A 210 -19.52 -4.36 -14.27
C VAL A 210 -20.38 -5.28 -13.39
N LYS A 211 -20.73 -6.49 -13.90
CA LYS A 211 -21.55 -7.46 -13.14
C LYS A 211 -20.82 -7.99 -11.92
N LYS A 212 -19.54 -8.35 -12.08
CA LYS A 212 -18.71 -8.82 -10.97
C LYS A 212 -18.39 -7.70 -9.98
N VAL A 213 -18.13 -6.48 -10.47
CA VAL A 213 -17.95 -5.31 -9.59
C VAL A 213 -19.17 -5.16 -8.69
N LYS A 214 -20.40 -5.15 -9.27
CA LYS A 214 -21.62 -5.09 -8.49
C LYS A 214 -21.76 -6.24 -7.50
N LEU A 215 -21.46 -7.49 -7.93
CA LEU A 215 -21.53 -8.67 -7.07
C LEU A 215 -20.63 -8.54 -5.81
N TYR A 216 -19.42 -8.02 -5.96
CA TYR A 216 -18.50 -7.85 -4.81
C TYR A 216 -18.91 -6.69 -3.91
N LEU A 217 -19.46 -5.61 -4.47
CA LEU A 217 -20.01 -4.50 -3.69
C LEU A 217 -21.26 -4.94 -2.92
N ASP A 218 -22.14 -5.76 -3.53
CA ASP A 218 -23.31 -6.37 -2.85
C ASP A 218 -22.87 -7.27 -1.67
N LYS A 219 -21.71 -7.95 -1.79
CA LYS A 219 -21.07 -8.69 -0.69
C LYS A 219 -20.42 -7.79 0.36
N LYS A 220 -20.66 -6.47 0.31
CA LYS A 220 -20.12 -5.47 1.25
C LYS A 220 -18.60 -5.39 1.27
N VAL A 221 -17.95 -5.69 0.17
CA VAL A 221 -16.51 -5.37 0.01
C VAL A 221 -16.35 -3.86 0.11
N ASN A 222 -15.43 -3.41 0.96
CA ASN A 222 -15.25 -1.98 1.21
C ASN A 222 -14.78 -1.26 -0.06
N PRO A 223 -15.59 -0.35 -0.66
CA PRO A 223 -15.23 0.40 -1.86
C PRO A 223 -14.08 1.39 -1.63
N ASN A 224 -13.77 1.71 -0.36
CA ASN A 224 -12.67 2.60 0.05
C ASN A 224 -11.35 1.87 0.29
N SER A 225 -11.25 0.60 -0.07
CA SER A 225 -9.99 -0.14 0.04
C SER A 225 -8.90 0.49 -0.82
N LEU A 226 -7.71 0.68 -0.22
CA LEU A 226 -6.54 1.16 -0.94
C LEU A 226 -5.73 -0.01 -1.51
N LEU A 227 -5.09 0.23 -2.65
CA LEU A 227 -4.08 -0.64 -3.22
C LEU A 227 -2.75 -0.49 -2.47
N GLU A 228 -1.77 -1.35 -2.77
CA GLU A 228 -0.44 -1.33 -2.13
C GLU A 228 0.33 -0.03 -2.38
N ASN A 229 0.06 0.66 -3.49
CA ASN A 229 0.61 1.96 -3.86
C ASN A 229 -0.24 3.15 -3.36
N GLY A 230 -1.11 2.96 -2.36
CA GLY A 230 -1.97 4.00 -1.80
C GLY A 230 -3.12 4.45 -2.72
N GLU A 231 -3.30 3.86 -3.91
CA GLU A 231 -4.36 4.23 -4.83
C GLU A 231 -5.71 3.65 -4.41
N SER A 232 -6.79 4.45 -4.48
CA SER A 232 -8.14 3.98 -4.22
C SER A 232 -8.72 3.22 -5.42
N LEU A 233 -9.67 2.30 -5.15
CA LEU A 233 -10.40 1.59 -6.20
C LEU A 233 -11.12 2.55 -7.15
N LEU A 234 -11.62 3.68 -6.64
CA LEU A 234 -12.25 4.72 -7.45
C LEU A 234 -11.24 5.39 -8.40
N ASN A 235 -10.07 5.78 -7.89
CA ASN A 235 -9.00 6.37 -8.71
C ASN A 235 -8.55 5.41 -9.82
N TYR A 236 -8.49 4.13 -9.51
CA TYR A 236 -8.17 3.09 -10.48
C TYR A 236 -9.27 2.95 -11.55
N ALA A 237 -10.55 2.94 -11.15
CA ALA A 237 -11.70 2.87 -12.06
C ALA A 237 -11.79 4.10 -12.97
N VAL A 238 -11.47 5.29 -12.46
CA VAL A 238 -11.38 6.53 -13.26
C VAL A 238 -10.28 6.40 -14.31
N SER A 239 -9.11 5.83 -13.95
CA SER A 239 -8.03 5.58 -14.91
C SER A 239 -8.43 4.58 -16.01
N ALA A 240 -9.28 3.60 -15.69
CA ALA A 240 -9.87 2.66 -16.65
C ALA A 240 -10.99 3.27 -17.53
N GLN A 241 -11.42 4.49 -17.23
CA GLN A 241 -12.43 5.28 -17.96
C GLN A 241 -13.80 4.61 -18.11
N ASN A 242 -14.17 3.69 -17.22
CA ASN A 242 -15.46 3.02 -17.26
C ASN A 242 -16.47 3.72 -16.35
N ILE A 243 -17.34 4.53 -16.95
CA ILE A 243 -18.33 5.34 -16.22
C ILE A 243 -19.29 4.48 -15.37
N ALA A 244 -19.67 3.29 -15.84
CA ALA A 244 -20.59 2.41 -15.11
C ALA A 244 -19.95 1.90 -13.81
N ILE A 245 -18.67 1.55 -13.83
CA ILE A 245 -17.93 1.12 -12.64
C ILE A 245 -17.71 2.29 -11.68
N VAL A 246 -17.32 3.46 -12.20
CA VAL A 246 -17.15 4.68 -11.40
C VAL A 246 -18.45 5.01 -10.67
N LYS A 247 -19.58 4.98 -11.39
CA LYS A 247 -20.91 5.23 -10.83
C LYS A 247 -21.26 4.23 -9.73
N LEU A 248 -21.07 2.93 -9.97
CA LEU A 248 -21.29 1.89 -8.97
C LEU A 248 -20.46 2.11 -7.70
N LEU A 249 -19.17 2.37 -7.84
CA LEU A 249 -18.31 2.61 -6.68
C LEU A 249 -18.81 3.79 -5.84
N LEU A 250 -19.21 4.89 -6.49
CA LEU A 250 -19.78 6.07 -5.82
C LEU A 250 -21.13 5.76 -5.14
N GLU A 251 -22.02 5.04 -5.82
CA GLU A 251 -23.32 4.60 -5.25
C GLU A 251 -23.14 3.72 -4.01
N TYR A 252 -22.07 2.92 -3.94
CA TYR A 252 -21.73 2.08 -2.78
C TYR A 252 -20.83 2.78 -1.76
N GLY A 253 -20.68 4.11 -1.85
CA GLY A 253 -20.02 4.93 -0.84
C GLY A 253 -18.48 5.02 -0.98
N ALA A 254 -17.96 4.87 -2.19
CA ALA A 254 -16.56 5.21 -2.44
C ALA A 254 -16.34 6.71 -2.19
N ASN A 255 -15.31 7.05 -1.39
CA ASN A 255 -14.95 8.43 -1.14
C ASN A 255 -14.27 9.03 -2.38
N PRO A 256 -14.89 10.02 -3.05
CA PRO A 256 -14.32 10.64 -4.25
C PRO A 256 -13.06 11.47 -3.96
N ASN A 257 -12.85 11.82 -2.69
CA ASN A 257 -11.77 12.72 -2.26
C ASN A 257 -10.49 11.99 -1.84
N THR A 258 -10.42 10.66 -1.98
CA THR A 258 -9.21 9.91 -1.65
C THR A 258 -8.12 10.21 -2.66
N ALA A 259 -7.00 10.78 -2.19
CA ALA A 259 -5.80 11.01 -2.98
C ALA A 259 -4.84 9.81 -2.87
N ASN A 260 -4.03 9.60 -3.91
CA ASN A 260 -2.91 8.67 -3.85
C ASN A 260 -1.68 9.29 -3.14
N GLU A 261 -0.57 8.56 -3.07
CA GLU A 261 0.70 9.02 -2.46
C GLU A 261 1.27 10.31 -3.07
N LEU A 262 0.89 10.66 -4.30
CA LEU A 262 1.27 11.91 -4.98
C LEU A 262 0.27 13.05 -4.74
N GLY A 263 -0.73 12.86 -3.87
CA GLY A 263 -1.81 13.82 -3.67
C GLY A 263 -2.82 13.87 -4.84
N THR A 264 -2.69 12.99 -5.84
CA THR A 264 -3.54 13.04 -7.03
C THR A 264 -4.91 12.42 -6.73
N THR A 265 -5.97 13.19 -6.95
CA THR A 265 -7.37 12.78 -6.77
C THR A 265 -7.99 12.20 -8.05
N ALA A 266 -9.17 11.57 -7.92
CA ALA A 266 -9.99 11.14 -9.05
C ALA A 266 -10.28 12.29 -10.02
N LEU A 267 -10.57 13.49 -9.49
CA LEU A 267 -10.86 14.70 -10.28
C LEU A 267 -9.66 15.11 -11.16
N MET A 268 -8.45 15.16 -10.58
CA MET A 268 -7.24 15.51 -11.32
C MET A 268 -6.94 14.48 -12.43
N LYS A 269 -7.17 13.20 -12.16
CA LYS A 269 -6.98 12.13 -13.14
C LYS A 269 -7.96 12.22 -14.31
N VAL A 270 -9.23 12.45 -14.03
CA VAL A 270 -10.25 12.52 -15.08
C VAL A 270 -10.08 13.74 -15.97
N ILE A 271 -9.63 14.88 -15.40
CA ILE A 271 -9.31 16.08 -16.18
C ILE A 271 -8.13 15.78 -17.13
N ARG A 272 -7.06 15.18 -16.63
CA ARG A 272 -5.92 14.77 -17.47
C ARG A 272 -6.32 13.79 -18.58
N ALA A 273 -7.26 12.89 -18.30
CA ALA A 273 -7.79 11.95 -19.29
C ALA A 273 -8.80 12.58 -20.28
N GLY A 274 -9.29 13.79 -20.01
CA GLY A 274 -10.25 14.49 -20.87
C GLY A 274 -11.67 13.89 -20.87
N ASN A 275 -12.02 13.05 -19.87
CA ASN A 275 -13.31 12.35 -19.86
C ASN A 275 -14.40 13.20 -19.17
N VAL A 276 -15.10 14.01 -19.98
CA VAL A 276 -16.16 14.93 -19.51
C VAL A 276 -17.29 14.21 -18.79
N LYS A 277 -17.65 12.99 -19.20
CA LYS A 277 -18.78 12.26 -18.59
C LYS A 277 -18.47 11.83 -17.16
N ILE A 278 -17.27 11.27 -16.92
CA ILE A 278 -16.81 10.90 -15.58
C ILE A 278 -16.54 12.15 -14.73
N PHE A 279 -16.02 13.22 -15.35
CA PHE A 279 -15.79 14.50 -14.67
C PHE A 279 -17.11 15.05 -14.11
N ASN A 280 -18.17 15.18 -14.93
CA ASN A 280 -19.47 15.66 -14.48
C ASN A 280 -20.04 14.76 -13.37
N LEU A 281 -19.94 13.44 -13.53
CA LEU A 281 -20.36 12.49 -12.50
C LEU A 281 -19.69 12.76 -11.15
N LEU A 282 -18.36 13.00 -11.13
CA LEU A 282 -17.64 13.30 -9.90
C LEU A 282 -18.09 14.64 -9.29
N ILE A 283 -18.34 15.67 -10.11
CA ILE A 283 -18.86 16.96 -9.64
C ILE A 283 -20.24 16.78 -9.01
N ASP A 284 -21.15 16.02 -9.66
CA ASP A 284 -22.51 15.74 -9.15
C ASP A 284 -22.49 15.01 -7.79
N TYR A 285 -21.45 14.19 -7.53
CA TYR A 285 -21.25 13.52 -6.24
C TYR A 285 -20.54 14.39 -5.19
N GLY A 286 -20.36 15.70 -5.44
CA GLY A 286 -19.87 16.65 -4.46
C GLY A 286 -18.39 16.48 -4.11
N ILE A 287 -17.56 16.18 -5.11
CA ILE A 287 -16.10 16.07 -4.91
C ILE A 287 -15.52 17.41 -4.44
N ASN A 288 -14.55 17.37 -3.52
CA ASN A 288 -13.82 18.57 -3.10
C ASN A 288 -12.88 19.04 -4.23
N VAL A 289 -13.29 20.11 -4.91
CA VAL A 289 -12.55 20.69 -6.03
C VAL A 289 -11.26 21.41 -5.60
N ASN A 290 -11.13 21.73 -4.30
CA ASN A 290 -10.01 22.51 -3.74
C ASN A 290 -8.86 21.64 -3.21
N GLN A 291 -8.92 20.31 -3.34
CA GLN A 291 -7.79 19.46 -2.98
C GLN A 291 -6.57 19.73 -3.87
N THR A 292 -5.39 19.64 -3.25
CA THR A 292 -4.11 19.85 -3.94
C THR A 292 -3.29 18.57 -4.05
N ASP A 293 -2.49 18.47 -5.10
CA ASP A 293 -1.43 17.47 -5.22
C ASP A 293 -0.19 17.87 -4.37
N LEU A 294 0.86 17.03 -4.35
CA LEU A 294 2.11 17.33 -3.65
C LEU A 294 2.85 18.57 -4.18
N LYS A 295 2.47 19.09 -5.35
CA LYS A 295 3.00 20.34 -5.90
C LYS A 295 2.15 21.56 -5.52
N GLY A 296 1.12 21.40 -4.68
CA GLY A 296 0.18 22.45 -4.32
C GLY A 296 -0.88 22.74 -5.40
N ARG A 297 -0.95 21.97 -6.50
CA ARG A 297 -1.82 22.26 -7.63
C ARG A 297 -3.22 21.72 -7.41
N THR A 298 -4.22 22.57 -7.61
CA THR A 298 -5.64 22.20 -7.62
C THR A 298 -6.06 21.64 -8.99
N ALA A 299 -7.31 21.22 -9.09
CA ALA A 299 -7.94 20.77 -10.36
C ALA A 299 -7.87 21.84 -11.47
N LEU A 300 -7.83 23.14 -11.14
CA LEU A 300 -7.69 24.24 -12.13
C LEU A 300 -6.41 24.13 -12.94
N PHE A 301 -5.27 23.83 -12.31
CA PHE A 301 -4.00 23.68 -13.01
C PHE A 301 -4.06 22.58 -14.06
N TYR A 302 -4.71 21.46 -13.72
CA TYR A 302 -4.89 20.33 -14.65
C TYR A 302 -5.81 20.68 -15.82
N ALA A 303 -6.88 21.46 -15.58
CA ALA A 303 -7.80 21.91 -16.63
C ALA A 303 -7.10 22.88 -17.59
N VAL A 304 -6.27 23.79 -17.08
CA VAL A 304 -5.43 24.71 -17.85
C VAL A 304 -4.39 23.95 -18.68
N GLU A 305 -3.65 23.01 -18.05
CA GLU A 305 -2.61 22.21 -18.68
C GLU A 305 -3.18 21.36 -19.85
N ASN A 306 -4.39 20.85 -19.68
CA ASN A 306 -5.04 19.98 -20.67
C ASN A 306 -5.88 20.73 -21.72
N ASN A 307 -5.89 22.06 -21.70
CA ASN A 307 -6.74 22.91 -22.55
C ASN A 307 -8.23 22.55 -22.48
N SER A 308 -8.70 22.09 -21.31
CA SER A 308 -10.06 21.60 -21.12
C SER A 308 -11.01 22.71 -20.73
N ASN A 309 -11.34 23.63 -21.66
CA ASN A 309 -12.14 24.81 -21.39
C ASN A 309 -13.52 24.51 -20.77
N ASN A 310 -14.17 23.42 -21.19
CA ASN A 310 -15.45 23.02 -20.61
C ASN A 310 -15.32 22.62 -19.13
N MET A 311 -14.29 21.82 -18.80
CA MET A 311 -14.04 21.43 -17.42
C MET A 311 -13.58 22.60 -16.59
N LEU A 312 -12.74 23.50 -17.15
CA LEU A 312 -12.31 24.74 -16.52
C LEU A 312 -13.53 25.59 -16.13
N ASN A 313 -14.46 25.82 -17.06
CA ASN A 313 -15.69 26.58 -16.79
C ASN A 313 -16.54 25.92 -15.68
N THR A 314 -16.71 24.60 -15.70
CA THR A 314 -17.44 23.89 -14.66
C THR A 314 -16.79 24.04 -13.30
N LEU A 315 -15.45 23.93 -13.21
CA LEU A 315 -14.71 24.12 -11.96
C LEU A 315 -14.88 25.54 -11.40
N LEU A 316 -14.79 26.56 -12.26
CA LEU A 316 -14.98 27.95 -11.87
C LEU A 316 -16.37 28.21 -11.27
N ASN A 317 -17.39 27.49 -11.75
CA ASN A 317 -18.76 27.55 -11.21
C ASN A 317 -19.01 26.62 -10.00
N SER A 318 -18.03 25.82 -9.60
CA SER A 318 -18.18 24.81 -8.52
C SER A 318 -17.58 25.27 -7.17
N GLY A 319 -17.30 26.55 -6.99
CA GLY A 319 -16.75 27.09 -5.73
C GLY A 319 -15.27 26.79 -5.51
N ILE A 320 -14.52 26.60 -6.61
CA ILE A 320 -13.07 26.43 -6.53
C ILE A 320 -12.40 27.74 -6.12
N ASN A 321 -11.35 27.65 -5.29
CA ASN A 321 -10.50 28.80 -5.01
C ASN A 321 -9.66 29.12 -6.27
N ILE A 322 -10.08 30.16 -6.99
CA ILE A 322 -9.48 30.57 -8.26
C ILE A 322 -8.04 31.05 -8.11
N ASP A 323 -7.70 31.61 -6.95
CA ASP A 323 -6.38 32.18 -6.63
C ASP A 323 -5.51 31.25 -5.76
N ALA A 324 -5.89 29.97 -5.64
CA ALA A 324 -5.03 28.97 -4.99
C ALA A 324 -3.68 28.87 -5.70
N THR A 325 -2.59 28.87 -4.90
CA THR A 325 -1.22 28.83 -5.41
C THR A 325 -0.62 27.42 -5.32
N ASP A 326 0.25 27.12 -6.26
CA ASP A 326 1.13 25.95 -6.18
C ASP A 326 2.35 26.21 -5.25
N ASN A 327 3.24 25.24 -5.13
CA ASN A 327 4.45 25.35 -4.29
C ASN A 327 5.46 26.38 -4.81
N TYR A 328 5.26 26.95 -5.99
CA TYR A 328 6.05 28.04 -6.56
C TYR A 328 5.36 29.40 -6.43
N GLY A 329 4.24 29.47 -5.69
CA GLY A 329 3.43 30.68 -5.55
C GLY A 329 2.63 31.04 -6.81
N ALA A 330 2.68 30.21 -7.85
CA ALA A 330 1.94 30.47 -9.07
C ALA A 330 0.46 30.11 -8.89
N THR A 331 -0.45 31.00 -9.30
CA THR A 331 -1.88 30.69 -9.46
C THR A 331 -2.13 29.94 -10.76
N ALA A 332 -3.31 29.32 -10.92
CA ALA A 332 -3.71 28.72 -12.19
C ALA A 332 -3.69 29.74 -13.35
N PHE A 333 -3.93 31.03 -13.05
CA PHE A 333 -3.81 32.12 -14.01
C PHE A 333 -2.37 32.35 -14.46
N LEU A 334 -1.41 32.48 -13.54
CA LEU A 334 0.02 32.59 -13.87
C LEU A 334 0.52 31.36 -14.65
N TYR A 335 0.03 30.18 -14.28
CA TYR A 335 0.33 28.95 -15.00
C TYR A 335 -0.20 28.96 -16.43
N ALA A 336 -1.45 29.45 -16.64
CA ALA A 336 -2.03 29.65 -17.97
C ALA A 336 -1.20 30.65 -18.81
N CYS A 337 -0.74 31.75 -18.20
CA CYS A 337 0.16 32.70 -18.84
C CYS A 337 1.48 32.05 -19.26
N THR A 338 2.06 31.22 -18.40
CA THR A 338 3.32 30.50 -18.69
C THR A 338 3.19 29.54 -19.87
N LEU A 339 2.02 28.89 -20.02
CA LEU A 339 1.70 27.99 -21.12
C LEU A 339 1.28 28.73 -22.40
N GLY A 340 0.99 30.03 -22.32
CA GLY A 340 0.42 30.80 -23.43
C GLY A 340 -1.02 30.40 -23.75
N ASN A 341 -1.75 29.82 -22.77
CA ASN A 341 -3.14 29.39 -22.96
C ASN A 341 -4.09 30.60 -22.86
N ILE A 342 -4.18 31.39 -23.94
CA ILE A 342 -5.00 32.62 -23.99
C ILE A 342 -6.47 32.36 -23.66
N PRO A 343 -7.13 31.31 -24.19
CA PRO A 343 -8.50 30.99 -23.79
C PRO A 343 -8.68 30.81 -22.28
N ALA A 344 -7.79 30.05 -21.63
CA ALA A 344 -7.85 29.84 -20.18
C ALA A 344 -7.57 31.15 -19.41
N CYS A 345 -6.58 31.97 -19.84
CA CYS A 345 -6.32 33.27 -19.25
C CYS A 345 -7.57 34.13 -19.28
N ARG A 346 -8.25 34.22 -20.42
CA ARG A 346 -9.49 35.02 -20.58
C ARG A 346 -10.60 34.50 -19.65
N MET A 347 -10.80 33.21 -19.57
CA MET A 347 -11.84 32.61 -18.71
C MET A 347 -11.57 32.87 -17.22
N LEU A 348 -10.33 32.74 -16.79
CA LEU A 348 -9.93 33.01 -15.40
C LEU A 348 -10.12 34.52 -15.05
N MET A 349 -9.70 35.43 -15.93
CA MET A 349 -9.92 36.85 -15.77
C MET A 349 -11.43 37.22 -15.69
N GLN A 350 -12.25 36.67 -16.59
CA GLN A 350 -13.71 36.88 -16.58
C GLN A 350 -14.37 36.30 -15.31
N SER A 351 -13.77 35.29 -14.67
CA SER A 351 -14.23 34.73 -13.41
C SER A 351 -13.67 35.43 -12.18
N GLY A 352 -12.95 36.54 -12.35
CA GLY A 352 -12.51 37.44 -11.26
C GLY A 352 -11.25 36.99 -10.55
N CYS A 353 -10.32 36.26 -11.21
CA CYS A 353 -9.02 35.98 -10.62
C CYS A 353 -8.20 37.26 -10.37
N GLN A 354 -7.33 37.20 -9.37
CA GLN A 354 -6.41 38.34 -9.08
C GLN A 354 -5.25 38.29 -10.08
N ILE A 355 -5.31 39.16 -11.09
CA ILE A 355 -4.30 39.23 -12.16
C ILE A 355 -2.97 39.84 -11.72
N SER A 356 -2.98 40.59 -10.59
CA SER A 356 -1.80 41.24 -9.98
C SER A 356 -0.93 40.27 -9.17
N ASN A 357 -1.38 39.04 -8.90
CA ASN A 357 -0.61 38.06 -8.16
C ASN A 357 0.74 37.78 -8.85
N ALA A 358 1.77 37.54 -8.03
CA ALA A 358 3.10 37.15 -8.49
C ALA A 358 3.48 35.80 -7.96
N ASP A 359 4.37 35.10 -8.66
CA ASP A 359 5.00 33.88 -8.19
C ASP A 359 6.04 34.15 -7.08
N LEU A 360 6.65 33.11 -6.51
CA LEU A 360 7.70 33.23 -5.47
C LEU A 360 8.97 33.94 -5.92
N TYR A 361 9.08 34.30 -7.20
CA TYR A 361 10.19 35.11 -7.75
C TYR A 361 9.77 36.55 -8.03
N GLY A 362 8.57 36.94 -7.61
CA GLY A 362 8.00 38.24 -7.88
C GLY A 362 7.55 38.46 -9.34
N ASN A 363 7.48 37.40 -10.17
CA ASN A 363 7.04 37.56 -11.54
C ASN A 363 5.51 37.61 -11.61
N THR A 364 4.97 38.71 -12.11
CA THR A 364 3.56 38.88 -12.45
C THR A 364 3.25 38.29 -13.84
N ALA A 365 1.97 38.22 -14.18
CA ALA A 365 1.52 37.80 -15.51
C ALA A 365 2.18 38.58 -16.66
N LEU A 366 2.41 39.90 -16.45
CA LEU A 366 3.05 40.77 -17.46
C LEU A 366 4.55 40.44 -17.63
N HIS A 367 5.26 40.10 -16.54
CA HIS A 367 6.64 39.58 -16.64
C HIS A 367 6.68 38.31 -17.48
N ILE A 368 5.75 37.38 -17.23
CA ILE A 368 5.66 36.10 -17.96
C ILE A 368 5.35 36.35 -19.44
N ALA A 369 4.39 37.24 -19.74
CA ALA A 369 4.05 37.58 -21.12
C ALA A 369 5.27 38.15 -21.89
N ALA A 370 6.05 39.03 -21.26
CA ALA A 370 7.25 39.62 -21.82
C ALA A 370 8.39 38.56 -21.97
N GLN A 371 8.61 37.73 -20.97
CA GLN A 371 9.61 36.65 -21.02
C GLN A 371 9.32 35.63 -22.13
N LYS A 372 8.04 35.30 -22.34
CA LYS A 372 7.58 34.34 -23.36
C LYS A 372 7.30 34.96 -24.71
N SER A 373 7.40 36.28 -24.81
CA SER A 373 7.12 37.06 -26.02
C SER A 373 5.68 36.90 -26.54
N ILE A 374 4.69 36.80 -25.63
CA ILE A 374 3.27 36.59 -25.96
C ILE A 374 2.57 37.97 -26.00
N ALA A 375 2.66 38.66 -27.12
CA ALA A 375 2.13 40.03 -27.27
C ALA A 375 0.61 40.14 -27.05
N VAL A 376 -0.15 39.12 -27.51
CA VAL A 376 -1.62 39.07 -27.30
C VAL A 376 -1.95 39.03 -25.80
N LEU A 377 -1.17 38.30 -24.98
CA LEU A 377 -1.36 38.24 -23.54
C LEU A 377 -1.01 39.60 -22.90
N ALA A 378 0.13 40.18 -23.26
CA ALA A 378 0.55 41.48 -22.76
C ALA A 378 -0.54 42.58 -23.04
N ARG A 379 -1.06 42.62 -24.24
CA ARG A 379 -2.16 43.53 -24.63
C ARG A 379 -3.39 43.30 -23.77
N MET A 380 -3.84 42.04 -23.63
CA MET A 380 -5.02 41.66 -22.86
C MET A 380 -4.88 42.09 -21.37
N LEU A 381 -3.68 41.95 -20.80
CA LEU A 381 -3.39 42.33 -19.42
C LEU A 381 -3.43 43.82 -19.22
N ILE A 382 -2.81 44.59 -20.14
CA ILE A 382 -2.76 46.06 -20.10
C ILE A 382 -4.17 46.66 -20.30
N GLU A 383 -4.91 46.18 -21.29
CA GLU A 383 -6.29 46.63 -21.56
C GLU A 383 -7.27 46.36 -20.40
N ASN A 384 -6.95 45.39 -19.54
CA ASN A 384 -7.77 45.15 -18.33
C ASN A 384 -7.65 46.26 -17.28
N GLY A 385 -6.58 47.04 -17.28
CA GLY A 385 -6.39 48.25 -16.45
C GLY A 385 -6.05 47.99 -14.98
N ASN A 386 -6.01 46.75 -14.50
CA ASN A 386 -5.76 46.40 -13.10
C ASN A 386 -4.38 45.73 -12.89
N ILE A 387 -3.36 46.16 -13.65
CA ILE A 387 -2.02 45.60 -13.57
C ILE A 387 -0.97 46.71 -13.46
N ASP A 388 -0.05 46.58 -12.51
CA ASP A 388 1.11 47.47 -12.41
C ASP A 388 2.14 47.11 -13.49
N ILE A 389 2.22 47.95 -14.51
CA ILE A 389 3.15 47.78 -15.65
C ILE A 389 4.61 48.05 -15.26
N THR A 390 4.85 48.72 -14.12
CA THR A 390 6.17 49.09 -13.60
C THR A 390 6.67 48.13 -12.53
N ALA A 391 5.86 47.15 -12.14
CA ALA A 391 6.20 46.17 -11.13
C ALA A 391 7.57 45.53 -11.37
N LYS A 392 8.34 45.35 -10.31
CA LYS A 392 9.66 44.73 -10.34
C LYS A 392 9.61 43.37 -9.66
N ASN A 393 10.15 42.37 -10.31
CA ASN A 393 10.37 41.05 -9.67
C ASN A 393 11.53 41.08 -8.66
N ASP A 394 11.81 39.99 -7.96
CA ASP A 394 12.88 39.89 -6.93
C ASP A 394 14.29 40.21 -7.44
N ASN A 395 14.49 40.13 -8.75
CA ASN A 395 15.74 40.54 -9.42
C ASN A 395 15.76 42.04 -9.80
N GLY A 396 14.75 42.82 -9.36
CA GLY A 396 14.60 44.23 -9.68
C GLY A 396 14.27 44.52 -11.15
N ARG A 397 13.79 43.51 -11.90
CA ARG A 397 13.52 43.61 -13.34
C ARG A 397 12.04 43.80 -13.60
N THR A 398 11.70 44.72 -14.54
CA THR A 398 10.34 44.96 -15.00
C THR A 398 9.98 44.07 -16.22
N ALA A 399 8.71 44.03 -16.60
CA ALA A 399 8.28 43.39 -17.84
C ALA A 399 8.95 44.02 -19.06
N LEU A 400 9.15 45.36 -19.08
CA LEU A 400 9.83 46.07 -20.15
C LEU A 400 11.29 45.59 -20.33
N TYR A 401 12.03 45.32 -19.24
CA TYR A 401 13.37 44.72 -19.33
C TYR A 401 13.36 43.42 -20.11
N TYR A 402 12.41 42.52 -19.84
CA TYR A 402 12.34 41.23 -20.54
C TYR A 402 11.92 41.40 -22.00
N ALA A 403 10.98 42.30 -22.31
CA ALA A 403 10.59 42.61 -23.66
C ALA A 403 11.78 43.16 -24.50
N GLN A 404 12.60 44.07 -23.90
CA GLN A 404 13.81 44.57 -24.53
C GLN A 404 14.86 43.51 -24.74
N LYS A 405 15.12 42.65 -23.73
CA LYS A 405 16.06 41.54 -23.81
C LYS A 405 15.71 40.55 -24.93
N ASN A 406 14.42 40.34 -25.17
CA ASN A 406 13.91 39.44 -26.20
C ASN A 406 13.66 40.13 -27.55
N ASN A 407 13.98 41.44 -27.66
CA ASN A 407 13.75 42.27 -28.85
C ASN A 407 12.30 42.26 -29.35
N ASN A 408 11.32 42.13 -28.44
CA ASN A 408 9.90 42.12 -28.81
C ASN A 408 9.35 43.54 -28.94
N LYS A 409 9.40 44.09 -30.16
CA LYS A 409 9.01 45.47 -30.44
C LYS A 409 7.56 45.78 -30.07
N GLU A 410 6.63 44.84 -30.32
CA GLU A 410 5.22 45.00 -30.01
C GLU A 410 4.97 45.19 -28.52
N ILE A 411 5.57 44.32 -27.69
CA ILE A 411 5.42 44.42 -26.21
C ILE A 411 6.11 45.71 -25.70
N ILE A 412 7.27 46.08 -26.26
CA ILE A 412 7.97 47.31 -25.91
C ILE A 412 7.08 48.54 -26.17
N GLU A 413 6.46 48.61 -27.32
CA GLU A 413 5.56 49.72 -27.72
C GLU A 413 4.32 49.76 -26.80
N LEU A 414 3.69 48.59 -26.54
CA LEU A 414 2.55 48.51 -25.62
C LEU A 414 2.88 49.01 -24.23
N LEU A 415 4.02 48.63 -23.65
CA LEU A 415 4.41 49.00 -22.30
C LEU A 415 4.81 50.52 -22.21
N ARG A 416 5.36 51.08 -23.28
CA ARG A 416 5.72 52.51 -23.32
C ARG A 416 4.49 53.41 -23.48
N SER A 417 3.60 53.07 -24.42
CA SER A 417 2.39 53.87 -24.65
C SER A 417 1.45 53.88 -23.46
N SER A 418 1.42 52.80 -22.67
CA SER A 418 0.62 52.75 -21.46
C SER A 418 1.20 53.57 -20.32
N ASN A 419 2.55 53.66 -20.20
CA ASN A 419 3.21 54.48 -19.20
C ASN A 419 3.00 56.01 -19.45
N GLU A 420 3.03 56.44 -20.73
CA GLU A 420 2.78 57.82 -21.13
C GLU A 420 1.31 58.24 -20.87
N ASN A 421 0.36 57.29 -20.98
CA ASN A 421 -1.05 57.58 -20.68
C ASN A 421 -1.31 57.71 -19.18
N ASP A 422 -0.66 56.91 -18.34
CA ASP A 422 -0.79 57.00 -16.89
C ASP A 422 -0.21 58.35 -16.33
N GLU A 423 0.93 58.81 -16.89
CA GLU A 423 1.50 60.14 -16.53
C GLU A 423 0.58 61.30 -16.93
N ILE A 424 -0.11 61.21 -18.07
CA ILE A 424 -1.05 62.23 -18.55
C ILE A 424 -2.38 62.25 -17.77
N GLU A 425 -2.85 61.09 -17.29
CA GLU A 425 -4.05 61.02 -16.42
C GLU A 425 -3.75 61.55 -15.00
N ASP A 426 -2.57 61.29 -14.44
CA ASP A 426 -2.14 61.84 -13.16
C ASP A 426 -1.98 63.38 -13.25
N GLU A 427 -1.42 63.94 -14.32
CA GLU A 427 -1.31 65.36 -14.53
C GLU A 427 -2.71 66.06 -14.63
N ARG A 428 -3.66 65.43 -15.34
CA ARG A 428 -5.05 65.93 -15.43
C ARG A 428 -5.80 65.89 -14.10
N HIS A 429 -5.52 64.91 -13.25
CA HIS A 429 -6.13 64.80 -11.91
C HIS A 429 -5.56 65.84 -10.93
N TYR A 430 -4.34 66.35 -11.17
CA TYR A 430 -3.73 67.46 -10.40
C TYR A 430 -4.25 68.84 -10.86
N GLU A 431 -4.52 69.02 -12.14
CA GLU A 431 -5.07 70.28 -12.68
C GLU A 431 -6.55 70.50 -12.27
N ASP A 432 -7.34 69.45 -12.14
CA ASP A 432 -8.76 69.49 -11.75
C ASP A 432 -8.95 69.84 -10.24
N LYS A 433 -7.94 69.59 -9.40
CA LYS A 433 -7.95 69.95 -7.97
C LYS A 433 -7.43 71.33 -7.66
N SER A 434 -6.75 71.98 -8.63
CA SER A 434 -6.25 73.38 -8.46
C SER A 434 -7.26 74.47 -8.91
N GLY A 435 -8.44 74.08 -9.42
CA GLY A 435 -9.48 75.00 -9.93
C GLY A 435 -10.61 75.39 -8.97
N PHE A 436 -10.49 75.00 -7.65
CA PHE A 436 -11.45 75.46 -6.63
C PHE A 436 -10.77 76.11 -5.44
N GLU A 437 -10.12 77.29 -5.69
CA GLU A 437 -9.86 78.31 -4.72
C GLU A 437 -9.86 79.67 -5.43
N GLU A 438 -11.06 80.31 -5.57
CA GLU A 438 -11.33 81.74 -5.55
C GLU A 438 -12.75 81.95 -5.01
#